data_6cf2ac95456520754e1c0a52b2356e51
#
_entry.id   6cf2ac95456520754e1c0a52b2356e51
#
_cell.length_a   1.000
_cell.length_b   1.000
_cell.length_c   1.000
_cell.angle_alpha   90.00
_cell.angle_beta   90.00
_cell.angle_gamma   90.00
#
_symmetry.space_group_name_H-M   'P 1'
#
loop_
_entity.id
_entity.type
_entity.pdbx_description
1 polymer ?
#
loop_
_entity_poly.entity_id
_entity_poly.type
_entity_poly.pdbx_seq_one_letter_code
_entity_poly.pdbx_strand_id
1 'polypeptide(L)'
;MIKYKIGFLLLAAGSSSRMRGKDKLLQEIDGVPQIERILRQVLKLRFPVFVTVPATDTKRKSIISKTKATIIEVHNSKLGMGHSIAEGIGEITKNYDFLSLAICPSDLPDLKMGSINHLINYFFKSPEMICRPVARGSANVGHPVIFPKKYFEELKSIRGDSGARNIVQKNKTAVNQYNTYDASYFLDLDTPEEFTNWMKRTNG
;
A
#
# COMPACT_ATOMS: atom_id res chain seq x y z
N MET A 1 0.77 -25.84 -4.24
CA MET A 1 0.96 -24.39 -4.04
C MET A 1 1.04 -24.09 -2.55
N ILE A 2 2.05 -23.35 -2.08
CA ILE A 2 2.17 -22.99 -0.67
C ILE A 2 1.08 -21.96 -0.34
N LYS A 3 0.27 -22.23 0.69
CA LYS A 3 -0.80 -21.36 1.13
C LYS A 3 -0.30 -20.35 2.16
N TYR A 4 -0.32 -19.07 1.79
CA TYR A 4 0.05 -17.99 2.69
C TYR A 4 -1.17 -17.37 3.37
N LYS A 5 -1.06 -17.02 4.66
CA LYS A 5 -2.15 -16.35 5.38
C LYS A 5 -2.37 -14.92 4.87
N ILE A 6 -1.27 -14.17 4.64
CA ILE A 6 -1.32 -12.79 4.17
C ILE A 6 -0.11 -12.48 3.28
N GLY A 7 -0.31 -11.64 2.26
CA GLY A 7 0.74 -11.00 1.47
C GLY A 7 0.53 -9.49 1.43
N PHE A 8 1.56 -8.76 1.01
CA PHE A 8 1.52 -7.30 0.85
C PHE A 8 1.62 -6.91 -0.62
N LEU A 9 0.76 -6.00 -1.05
CA LEU A 9 0.85 -5.31 -2.33
C LEU A 9 1.10 -3.83 -2.06
N LEU A 10 2.34 -3.38 -2.28
CA LEU A 10 2.71 -1.97 -2.24
C LEU A 10 2.48 -1.34 -3.61
N LEU A 11 1.77 -0.22 -3.63
CA LEU A 11 1.46 0.51 -4.85
C LEU A 11 2.51 1.59 -5.06
N ALA A 12 3.40 1.38 -6.03
CA ALA A 12 4.46 2.30 -6.39
C ALA A 12 4.43 2.67 -7.89
N ALA A 13 3.24 2.62 -8.53
CA ALA A 13 3.08 2.92 -9.94
C ALA A 13 2.47 4.31 -10.21
N GLY A 14 2.22 5.12 -9.18
CA GLY A 14 1.71 6.48 -9.31
C GLY A 14 2.71 7.44 -9.97
N SER A 15 2.19 8.40 -10.75
CA SER A 15 2.98 9.36 -11.55
C SER A 15 3.56 10.53 -10.76
N SER A 16 3.22 10.70 -9.48
CA SER A 16 3.63 11.84 -8.65
C SER A 16 3.28 13.21 -9.28
N SER A 17 2.15 13.32 -9.99
CA SER A 17 1.80 14.49 -10.82
C SER A 17 1.78 15.81 -10.03
N ARG A 18 1.41 15.77 -8.73
CA ARG A 18 1.37 16.93 -7.82
C ARG A 18 2.74 17.37 -7.32
N MET A 19 3.81 16.61 -7.58
CA MET A 19 5.18 16.86 -7.11
C MET A 19 6.00 17.78 -8.06
N ARG A 20 5.36 18.48 -9.01
CA ARG A 20 5.99 19.43 -9.92
C ARG A 20 7.24 18.88 -10.62
N GLY A 21 7.13 17.66 -11.17
CA GLY A 21 8.20 16.98 -11.89
C GLY A 21 9.18 16.19 -11.03
N LYS A 22 9.03 16.22 -9.70
CA LYS A 22 9.77 15.33 -8.81
C LYS A 22 9.01 14.02 -8.60
N ASP A 23 9.74 12.94 -8.40
CA ASP A 23 9.16 11.66 -8.01
C ASP A 23 9.08 11.59 -6.49
N LYS A 24 7.86 11.55 -5.91
CA LYS A 24 7.67 11.53 -4.46
C LYS A 24 8.29 10.31 -3.78
N LEU A 25 8.27 9.15 -4.46
CA LEU A 25 8.80 7.90 -3.89
C LEU A 25 10.33 7.84 -3.92
N LEU A 26 10.96 8.66 -4.75
CA LEU A 26 12.41 8.82 -4.82
C LEU A 26 12.93 9.99 -3.96
N GLN A 27 12.05 10.81 -3.36
CA GLN A 27 12.49 11.81 -2.39
C GLN A 27 13.14 11.13 -1.20
N GLU A 28 14.30 11.67 -0.79
CA GLU A 28 15.06 11.13 0.33
C GLU A 28 14.61 11.72 1.66
N ILE A 29 14.50 10.86 2.64
CA ILE A 29 14.27 11.17 4.04
C ILE A 29 15.47 10.61 4.78
N ASP A 30 16.28 11.47 5.39
CA ASP A 30 17.56 11.09 6.05
C ASP A 30 18.48 10.27 5.12
N GLY A 31 18.60 10.70 3.86
CA GLY A 31 19.42 10.02 2.85
C GLY A 31 18.86 8.68 2.32
N VAL A 32 17.61 8.33 2.66
CA VAL A 32 16.97 7.07 2.22
C VAL A 32 15.72 7.39 1.40
N PRO A 33 15.59 6.90 0.15
CA PRO A 33 14.39 7.07 -0.66
C PRO A 33 13.13 6.58 0.05
N GLN A 34 12.03 7.31 -0.08
CA GLN A 34 10.76 6.99 0.61
C GLN A 34 10.28 5.56 0.31
N ILE A 35 10.38 5.12 -0.95
CA ILE A 35 10.03 3.75 -1.33
C ILE A 35 10.88 2.70 -0.58
N GLU A 36 12.14 2.98 -0.34
CA GLU A 36 13.02 2.07 0.41
C GLU A 36 12.66 2.04 1.89
N ARG A 37 12.27 3.19 2.46
CA ARG A 37 11.85 3.28 3.88
C ARG A 37 10.63 2.40 4.15
N ILE A 38 9.57 2.51 3.35
CA ILE A 38 8.37 1.68 3.52
C ILE A 38 8.68 0.20 3.29
N LEU A 39 9.48 -0.13 2.27
CA LEU A 39 9.91 -1.51 2.02
C LEU A 39 10.64 -2.11 3.21
N ARG A 40 11.58 -1.39 3.82
CA ARG A 40 12.31 -1.83 5.02
C ARG A 40 11.35 -2.14 6.19
N GLN A 41 10.26 -1.37 6.36
CA GLN A 41 9.28 -1.63 7.42
C GLN A 41 8.44 -2.87 7.13
N VAL A 42 7.91 -3.00 5.91
CA VAL A 42 7.03 -4.12 5.54
C VAL A 42 7.79 -5.44 5.49
N LEU A 43 9.01 -5.45 4.96
CA LEU A 43 9.85 -6.65 4.88
C LEU A 43 10.26 -7.23 6.25
N LYS A 44 10.32 -6.40 7.31
CA LYS A 44 10.55 -6.90 8.69
C LYS A 44 9.45 -7.83 9.18
N LEU A 45 8.25 -7.76 8.63
CA LEU A 45 7.12 -8.66 8.95
C LEU A 45 7.32 -10.08 8.44
N ARG A 46 8.28 -10.32 7.53
CA ARG A 46 8.60 -11.62 6.93
C ARG A 46 7.44 -12.26 6.15
N PHE A 47 6.49 -11.48 5.68
CA PHE A 47 5.48 -11.90 4.72
C PHE A 47 5.94 -11.64 3.29
N PRO A 48 5.40 -12.35 2.27
CA PRO A 48 5.64 -12.02 0.88
C PRO A 48 5.20 -10.58 0.56
N VAL A 49 6.09 -9.82 -0.09
CA VAL A 49 5.89 -8.42 -0.47
C VAL A 49 6.02 -8.28 -1.97
N PHE A 50 5.01 -7.70 -2.59
CA PHE A 50 4.94 -7.39 -4.01
C PHE A 50 4.84 -5.88 -4.18
N VAL A 51 5.48 -5.35 -5.22
CA VAL A 51 5.48 -3.91 -5.49
C VAL A 51 5.09 -3.67 -6.93
N THR A 52 3.99 -2.97 -7.18
CA THR A 52 3.63 -2.55 -8.54
C THR A 52 4.46 -1.33 -8.93
N VAL A 53 5.10 -1.41 -10.10
CA VAL A 53 5.95 -0.33 -10.65
C VAL A 53 5.65 -0.18 -12.13
N PRO A 54 5.63 1.04 -12.71
CA PRO A 54 5.51 1.18 -14.16
C PRO A 54 6.60 0.38 -14.87
N ALA A 55 6.26 -0.34 -15.93
CA ALA A 55 7.22 -1.15 -16.70
C ALA A 55 8.43 -0.34 -17.20
N THR A 56 8.25 0.96 -17.40
CA THR A 56 9.30 1.90 -17.88
C THR A 56 10.15 2.50 -16.75
N ASP A 57 9.79 2.32 -15.46
CA ASP A 57 10.48 2.97 -14.34
C ASP A 57 11.70 2.17 -13.86
N THR A 58 12.84 2.44 -14.45
CA THR A 58 14.12 1.80 -14.10
C THR A 58 14.64 2.20 -12.72
N LYS A 59 14.37 3.45 -12.26
CA LYS A 59 14.89 3.97 -11.00
C LYS A 59 14.26 3.28 -9.80
N ARG A 60 12.91 3.23 -9.73
CA ARG A 60 12.21 2.51 -8.66
C ARG A 60 12.54 1.02 -8.68
N LYS A 61 12.59 0.40 -9.87
CA LYS A 61 12.98 -1.01 -10.02
C LYS A 61 14.37 -1.29 -9.47
N SER A 62 15.35 -0.41 -9.74
CA SER A 62 16.72 -0.55 -9.22
C SER A 62 16.78 -0.53 -7.69
N ILE A 63 15.94 0.25 -7.01
CA ILE A 63 15.89 0.27 -5.54
C ILE A 63 15.24 -1.01 -5.02
N ILE A 64 14.10 -1.40 -5.60
CA ILE A 64 13.33 -2.57 -5.14
C ILE A 64 14.11 -3.87 -5.34
N SER A 65 14.83 -4.01 -6.47
CA SER A 65 15.61 -5.21 -6.80
C SER A 65 16.74 -5.53 -5.80
N LYS A 66 17.17 -4.55 -5.00
CA LYS A 66 18.12 -4.74 -3.90
C LYS A 66 17.48 -5.32 -2.65
N THR A 67 16.18 -5.60 -2.66
CA THR A 67 15.40 -6.11 -1.53
C THR A 67 14.86 -7.52 -1.83
N LYS A 68 14.14 -8.09 -0.86
CA LYS A 68 13.43 -9.37 -1.02
C LYS A 68 12.01 -9.21 -1.57
N ALA A 69 11.61 -8.01 -1.98
CA ALA A 69 10.30 -7.77 -2.56
C ALA A 69 10.25 -8.22 -4.04
N THR A 70 9.11 -8.74 -4.45
CA THR A 70 8.86 -9.12 -5.84
C THR A 70 8.33 -7.92 -6.61
N ILE A 71 8.99 -7.55 -7.70
CA ILE A 71 8.52 -6.48 -8.59
C ILE A 71 7.41 -7.03 -9.48
N ILE A 72 6.31 -6.28 -9.60
CA ILE A 72 5.26 -6.49 -10.57
C ILE A 72 5.24 -5.28 -11.51
N GLU A 73 5.65 -5.50 -12.75
CA GLU A 73 5.59 -4.47 -13.78
C GLU A 73 4.15 -4.26 -14.22
N VAL A 74 3.68 -3.01 -14.17
CA VAL A 74 2.33 -2.64 -14.60
C VAL A 74 2.41 -1.77 -15.84
N HIS A 75 1.55 -2.07 -16.81
CA HIS A 75 1.55 -1.44 -18.13
C HIS A 75 0.53 -0.32 -18.24
N ASN A 76 -0.56 -0.41 -17.49
CA ASN A 76 -1.69 0.52 -17.53
C ASN A 76 -1.74 1.50 -16.35
N SER A 77 -0.60 1.76 -15.68
CA SER A 77 -0.54 2.65 -14.50
C SER A 77 -1.02 4.08 -14.78
N LYS A 78 -0.86 4.56 -16.02
CA LYS A 78 -1.35 5.89 -16.45
C LYS A 78 -2.88 5.99 -16.50
N LEU A 79 -3.58 4.88 -16.53
CA LEU A 79 -5.05 4.81 -16.54
C LEU A 79 -5.65 4.83 -15.12
N GLY A 80 -4.81 5.03 -14.10
CA GLY A 80 -5.22 5.20 -12.71
C GLY A 80 -4.82 4.07 -11.78
N MET A 81 -4.97 4.33 -10.48
CA MET A 81 -4.57 3.41 -9.41
C MET A 81 -5.29 2.04 -9.50
N GLY A 82 -6.54 2.03 -9.94
CA GLY A 82 -7.32 0.79 -10.08
C GLY A 82 -6.67 -0.21 -11.03
N HIS A 83 -6.08 0.26 -12.14
CA HIS A 83 -5.36 -0.61 -13.07
C HIS A 83 -4.12 -1.23 -12.41
N SER A 84 -3.36 -0.46 -11.65
CA SER A 84 -2.19 -0.96 -10.93
C SER A 84 -2.56 -2.02 -9.87
N ILE A 85 -3.69 -1.84 -9.18
CA ILE A 85 -4.22 -2.84 -8.25
C ILE A 85 -4.63 -4.11 -9.02
N ALA A 86 -5.42 -3.95 -10.09
CA ALA A 86 -5.94 -5.08 -10.86
C ALA A 86 -4.82 -5.94 -11.47
N GLU A 87 -3.82 -5.30 -12.10
CA GLU A 87 -2.65 -5.99 -12.65
C GLU A 87 -1.85 -6.67 -11.54
N GLY A 88 -1.61 -5.97 -10.41
CA GLY A 88 -0.90 -6.51 -9.25
C GLY A 88 -1.57 -7.75 -8.66
N ILE A 89 -2.88 -7.69 -8.38
CA ILE A 89 -3.64 -8.84 -7.87
C ILE A 89 -3.69 -9.97 -8.89
N GLY A 90 -3.87 -9.64 -10.17
CA GLY A 90 -3.86 -10.62 -11.25
C GLY A 90 -2.56 -11.42 -11.30
N GLU A 91 -1.41 -10.75 -11.23
CA GLU A 91 -0.10 -11.40 -11.26
C GLU A 91 0.17 -12.22 -9.99
N ILE A 92 -0.15 -11.69 -8.81
CA ILE A 92 0.00 -12.42 -7.55
C ILE A 92 -0.81 -13.72 -7.56
N THR A 93 -2.07 -13.67 -7.97
CA THR A 93 -2.97 -14.83 -7.88
C THR A 93 -2.70 -15.91 -8.92
N LYS A 94 -1.89 -15.66 -9.93
CA LYS A 94 -1.39 -16.70 -10.87
C LYS A 94 -0.41 -17.65 -10.19
N ASN A 95 0.43 -17.12 -9.30
CA ASN A 95 1.59 -17.82 -8.79
C ASN A 95 1.48 -18.17 -7.29
N TYR A 96 0.58 -17.51 -6.55
CA TYR A 96 0.47 -17.63 -5.10
C TYR A 96 -0.97 -17.83 -4.65
N ASP A 97 -1.16 -18.62 -3.58
CA ASP A 97 -2.45 -18.80 -2.92
C ASP A 97 -2.45 -18.09 -1.55
N PHE A 98 -2.98 -16.86 -1.53
CA PHE A 98 -3.14 -16.06 -0.31
C PHE A 98 -4.58 -16.16 0.22
N LEU A 99 -4.73 -16.17 1.56
CA LEU A 99 -6.03 -16.00 2.22
C LEU A 99 -6.45 -14.53 2.26
N SER A 100 -5.48 -13.62 2.26
CA SER A 100 -5.71 -12.18 2.29
C SER A 100 -4.53 -11.42 1.67
N LEU A 101 -4.79 -10.20 1.19
CA LEU A 101 -3.76 -9.26 0.73
C LEU A 101 -3.96 -7.90 1.39
N ALA A 102 -2.87 -7.34 1.92
CA ALA A 102 -2.80 -5.97 2.42
C ALA A 102 -2.36 -5.05 1.29
N ILE A 103 -3.23 -4.15 0.86
CA ILE A 103 -2.95 -3.16 -0.20
C ILE A 103 -2.55 -1.85 0.47
N CYS A 104 -1.38 -1.33 0.12
CA CYS A 104 -0.80 -0.16 0.75
C CYS A 104 -0.15 0.76 -0.28
N PRO A 105 -0.48 2.06 -0.32
CA PRO A 105 0.33 3.05 -1.02
C PRO A 105 1.75 3.10 -0.47
N SER A 106 2.73 3.45 -1.30
CA SER A 106 4.14 3.49 -0.89
C SER A 106 4.60 4.85 -0.36
N ASP A 107 3.69 5.80 -0.21
CA ASP A 107 3.93 7.20 0.19
C ASP A 107 3.58 7.52 1.64
N LEU A 108 3.58 6.52 2.51
CA LEU A 108 3.31 6.63 3.94
C LEU A 108 4.64 6.66 4.73
N PRO A 109 5.25 7.84 4.97
CA PRO A 109 6.60 7.93 5.53
C PRO A 109 6.69 7.47 6.99
N ASP A 110 5.61 7.62 7.75
CA ASP A 110 5.54 7.31 9.17
C ASP A 110 5.10 5.88 9.49
N LEU A 111 4.64 5.13 8.47
CA LEU A 111 4.11 3.79 8.70
C LEU A 111 5.23 2.83 9.15
N LYS A 112 5.05 2.24 10.33
CA LYS A 112 6.04 1.38 10.99
C LYS A 112 5.58 -0.08 11.02
N MET A 113 6.55 -0.99 11.09
CA MET A 113 6.28 -2.42 11.25
C MET A 113 5.34 -2.72 12.42
N GLY A 114 5.53 -2.06 13.58
CA GLY A 114 4.67 -2.25 14.76
C GLY A 114 3.21 -1.92 14.49
N SER A 115 2.95 -0.77 13.84
CA SER A 115 1.61 -0.36 13.42
C SER A 115 0.97 -1.41 12.50
N ILE A 116 1.68 -1.82 11.46
CA ILE A 116 1.19 -2.84 10.52
C ILE A 116 0.87 -4.16 11.25
N ASN A 117 1.74 -4.59 12.17
CA ASN A 117 1.53 -5.81 12.95
C ASN A 117 0.28 -5.73 13.84
N HIS A 118 0.01 -4.58 14.47
CA HIS A 118 -1.23 -4.37 15.24
C HIS A 118 -2.48 -4.51 14.35
N LEU A 119 -2.46 -3.92 13.16
CA LEU A 119 -3.57 -4.04 12.20
C LEU A 119 -3.79 -5.49 11.75
N ILE A 120 -2.71 -6.23 11.46
CA ILE A 120 -2.77 -7.64 11.06
C ILE A 120 -3.36 -8.49 12.19
N ASN A 121 -2.92 -8.29 13.43
CA ASN A 121 -3.45 -9.01 14.58
C ASN A 121 -4.93 -8.70 14.80
N TYR A 122 -5.35 -7.46 14.55
CA TYR A 122 -6.75 -7.07 14.60
C TYR A 122 -7.56 -7.74 13.46
N PHE A 123 -7.04 -7.74 12.24
CA PHE A 123 -7.66 -8.41 11.08
C PHE A 123 -7.94 -9.88 11.34
N PHE A 124 -7.00 -10.61 11.94
CA PHE A 124 -7.18 -12.06 12.18
C PHE A 124 -8.23 -12.41 13.23
N LYS A 125 -8.84 -11.42 13.91
CA LYS A 125 -10.03 -11.65 14.75
C LYS A 125 -11.31 -11.84 13.94
N SER A 126 -11.35 -11.32 12.69
CA SER A 126 -12.48 -11.43 11.75
C SER A 126 -11.94 -11.48 10.31
N PRO A 127 -11.25 -12.57 9.92
CA PRO A 127 -10.47 -12.63 8.68
C PRO A 127 -11.33 -12.71 7.40
N GLU A 128 -12.63 -12.85 7.54
CA GLU A 128 -13.62 -12.79 6.45
C GLU A 128 -14.05 -11.37 6.10
N MET A 129 -13.71 -10.37 6.92
CA MET A 129 -14.07 -8.97 6.71
C MET A 129 -12.91 -8.17 6.11
N ILE A 130 -13.22 -7.17 5.27
CA ILE A 130 -12.24 -6.15 4.89
C ILE A 130 -11.80 -5.42 6.16
N CYS A 131 -10.49 -5.19 6.34
CA CYS A 131 -10.01 -4.46 7.52
C CYS A 131 -9.22 -3.22 7.09
N ARG A 132 -9.52 -2.08 7.74
CA ARG A 132 -8.78 -0.82 7.51
C ARG A 132 -8.64 -0.01 8.79
N PRO A 133 -7.55 0.76 8.94
CA PRO A 133 -7.43 1.72 10.03
C PRO A 133 -8.41 2.88 9.83
N VAL A 134 -8.96 3.37 10.96
CA VAL A 134 -9.80 4.56 11.03
C VAL A 134 -9.31 5.40 12.20
N ALA A 135 -9.11 6.70 11.98
CA ALA A 135 -8.69 7.60 13.04
C ALA A 135 -9.81 7.77 14.07
N ARG A 136 -9.49 7.51 15.33
CA ARG A 136 -10.47 7.60 16.41
C ARG A 136 -10.95 9.06 16.57
N GLY A 137 -12.26 9.25 16.60
CA GLY A 137 -12.88 10.59 16.70
C GLY A 137 -12.99 11.33 15.37
N SER A 138 -12.66 10.70 14.23
CA SER A 138 -12.84 11.28 12.90
C SER A 138 -13.29 10.23 11.88
N ALA A 139 -13.69 10.70 10.67
CA ALA A 139 -14.00 9.81 9.55
C ALA A 139 -12.76 9.50 8.67
N ASN A 140 -11.56 9.90 9.11
CA ASN A 140 -10.34 9.72 8.33
C ASN A 140 -9.98 8.22 8.28
N VAL A 141 -9.74 7.72 7.08
CA VAL A 141 -9.44 6.30 6.81
C VAL A 141 -8.01 6.15 6.30
N GLY A 142 -7.32 5.12 6.75
CA GLY A 142 -5.90 4.93 6.47
C GLY A 142 -5.58 3.65 5.72
N HIS A 143 -4.28 3.39 5.65
CA HIS A 143 -3.68 2.25 4.98
C HIS A 143 -2.67 1.52 5.90
N PRO A 144 -2.40 0.22 5.63
CA PRO A 144 -2.94 -0.61 4.54
C PRO A 144 -4.41 -1.00 4.74
N VAL A 145 -5.08 -1.35 3.64
CA VAL A 145 -6.39 -2.01 3.67
C VAL A 145 -6.19 -3.49 3.39
N ILE A 146 -6.70 -4.36 4.27
CA ILE A 146 -6.56 -5.82 4.14
C ILE A 146 -7.84 -6.39 3.55
N PHE A 147 -7.70 -7.09 2.43
CA PHE A 147 -8.80 -7.73 1.71
C PHE A 147 -8.71 -9.25 1.82
N PRO A 148 -9.76 -9.95 2.31
CA PRO A 148 -9.89 -11.40 2.20
C PRO A 148 -9.94 -11.87 0.74
N LYS A 149 -9.55 -13.12 0.51
CA LYS A 149 -9.48 -13.76 -0.82
C LYS A 149 -10.77 -13.63 -1.64
N LYS A 150 -11.94 -13.65 -0.99
CA LYS A 150 -13.24 -13.52 -1.67
C LYS A 150 -13.41 -12.23 -2.47
N TYR A 151 -12.60 -11.19 -2.20
CA TYR A 151 -12.63 -9.92 -2.93
C TYR A 151 -11.60 -9.83 -4.07
N PHE A 152 -10.76 -10.85 -4.27
CA PHE A 152 -9.68 -10.77 -5.26
C PHE A 152 -10.20 -10.64 -6.69
N GLU A 153 -11.29 -11.35 -7.04
CA GLU A 153 -11.90 -11.22 -8.39
C GLU A 153 -12.46 -9.80 -8.60
N GLU A 154 -13.08 -9.23 -7.59
CA GLU A 154 -13.58 -7.86 -7.66
C GLU A 154 -12.42 -6.85 -7.76
N LEU A 155 -11.31 -7.07 -7.03
CA LEU A 155 -10.10 -6.24 -7.11
C LEU A 155 -9.44 -6.32 -8.51
N LYS A 156 -9.42 -7.47 -9.17
CA LYS A 156 -8.92 -7.62 -10.57
C LYS A 156 -9.76 -6.85 -11.58
N SER A 157 -11.01 -6.59 -11.28
CA SER A 157 -11.94 -5.89 -12.17
C SER A 157 -11.93 -4.37 -12.04
N ILE A 158 -11.22 -3.82 -11.04
CA ILE A 158 -11.14 -2.37 -10.82
C ILE A 158 -10.50 -1.67 -12.02
N ARG A 159 -11.04 -0.47 -12.34
CA ARG A 159 -10.49 0.43 -13.36
C ARG A 159 -10.51 1.88 -12.86
N GLY A 160 -9.71 2.75 -13.51
CA GLY A 160 -9.68 4.19 -13.21
C GLY A 160 -8.98 4.53 -11.89
N ASP A 161 -9.25 5.73 -11.38
CA ASP A 161 -8.51 6.33 -10.25
C ASP A 161 -9.07 6.01 -8.87
N SER A 162 -10.29 5.47 -8.78
CA SER A 162 -10.95 5.23 -7.49
C SER A 162 -10.28 4.16 -6.62
N GLY A 163 -9.33 3.41 -7.18
CA GLY A 163 -8.65 2.32 -6.49
C GLY A 163 -9.64 1.30 -5.93
N ALA A 164 -9.35 0.74 -4.77
CA ALA A 164 -10.24 -0.22 -4.09
C ALA A 164 -11.38 0.44 -3.28
N ARG A 165 -11.51 1.78 -3.31
CA ARG A 165 -12.49 2.54 -2.51
C ARG A 165 -13.93 2.08 -2.79
N ASN A 166 -14.26 1.85 -4.06
CA ASN A 166 -15.62 1.43 -4.44
C ASN A 166 -15.99 0.07 -3.87
N ILE A 167 -15.04 -0.88 -3.81
CA ILE A 167 -15.26 -2.20 -3.19
C ILE A 167 -15.57 -2.03 -1.71
N VAL A 168 -14.77 -1.22 -0.99
CA VAL A 168 -15.01 -0.94 0.44
C VAL A 168 -16.37 -0.28 0.65
N GLN A 169 -16.75 0.68 -0.19
CA GLN A 169 -18.04 1.38 -0.08
C GLN A 169 -19.24 0.46 -0.35
N LYS A 170 -19.15 -0.41 -1.35
CA LYS A 170 -20.18 -1.39 -1.71
C LYS A 170 -20.39 -2.41 -0.58
N ASN A 171 -19.34 -2.75 0.15
CA ASN A 171 -19.32 -3.78 1.17
C ASN A 171 -19.25 -3.21 2.61
N LYS A 172 -19.87 -2.06 2.88
CA LYS A 172 -19.76 -1.34 4.18
C LYS A 172 -20.02 -2.21 5.41
N THR A 173 -21.00 -3.11 5.36
CA THR A 173 -21.36 -4.02 6.44
C THR A 173 -20.34 -5.14 6.67
N ALA A 174 -19.47 -5.40 5.70
CA ALA A 174 -18.38 -6.37 5.76
C ALA A 174 -17.01 -5.69 5.95
N VAL A 175 -16.96 -4.45 6.47
CA VAL A 175 -15.74 -3.73 6.79
C VAL A 175 -15.56 -3.66 8.30
N ASN A 176 -14.47 -4.26 8.77
CA ASN A 176 -14.01 -4.16 10.16
C ASN A 176 -13.07 -2.95 10.29
N GLN A 177 -13.45 -1.96 11.09
CA GLN A 177 -12.71 -0.72 11.29
C GLN A 177 -11.78 -0.84 12.50
N TYR A 178 -10.48 -0.77 12.26
CA TYR A 178 -9.48 -0.67 13.31
C TYR A 178 -9.36 0.78 13.78
N ASN A 179 -10.14 1.12 14.81
CA ASN A 179 -10.13 2.47 15.39
C ASN A 179 -8.86 2.71 16.21
N THR A 180 -8.03 3.68 15.80
CA THR A 180 -6.71 3.93 16.38
C THR A 180 -6.39 5.41 16.49
N TYR A 181 -5.51 5.78 17.44
CA TYR A 181 -4.87 7.10 17.54
C TYR A 181 -3.52 7.16 16.82
N ASP A 182 -3.02 6.05 16.28
CA ASP A 182 -1.75 6.00 15.57
C ASP A 182 -1.85 6.74 14.24
N ALA A 183 -1.27 7.94 14.17
CA ALA A 183 -1.31 8.81 13.01
C ALA A 183 -0.54 8.24 11.80
N SER A 184 0.34 7.26 12.00
CA SER A 184 1.20 6.70 10.95
C SER A 184 0.43 6.03 9.80
N TYR A 185 -0.82 5.64 10.03
CA TYR A 185 -1.69 5.04 9.02
C TYR A 185 -2.31 6.03 8.02
N PHE A 186 -2.27 7.35 8.32
CA PHE A 186 -3.12 8.34 7.66
C PHE A 186 -2.34 9.42 6.92
N LEU A 187 -1.03 9.51 7.15
CA LEU A 187 -0.20 10.54 6.55
C LEU A 187 0.37 10.06 5.22
N ASP A 188 -0.08 10.64 4.15
CA ASP A 188 0.54 10.61 2.83
C ASP A 188 1.17 11.97 2.50
N LEU A 189 2.21 11.96 1.68
CA LEU A 189 2.92 13.17 1.25
C LEU A 189 2.75 13.34 -0.26
N ASP A 190 1.82 14.20 -0.65
CA ASP A 190 1.42 14.36 -2.05
C ASP A 190 2.06 15.57 -2.75
N THR A 191 2.49 16.58 -1.97
CA THR A 191 3.05 17.83 -2.49
C THR A 191 4.44 18.13 -1.92
N PRO A 192 5.28 18.92 -2.62
CA PRO A 192 6.57 19.35 -2.09
C PRO A 192 6.48 20.11 -0.77
N GLU A 193 5.39 20.87 -0.58
CA GLU A 193 5.12 21.65 0.63
C GLU A 193 4.84 20.73 1.82
N GLU A 194 4.00 19.70 1.64
CA GLU A 194 3.70 18.69 2.67
C GLU A 194 4.97 17.94 3.06
N PHE A 195 5.78 17.52 2.08
CA PHE A 195 7.06 16.86 2.30
C PHE A 195 8.02 17.74 3.12
N THR A 196 8.17 19.03 2.74
CA THR A 196 9.03 19.97 3.46
C THR A 196 8.55 20.22 4.89
N ASN A 197 7.24 20.38 5.09
CA ASN A 197 6.65 20.60 6.40
C ASN A 197 6.78 19.36 7.31
N TRP A 198 6.64 18.17 6.72
CA TRP A 198 6.84 16.92 7.44
C TRP A 198 8.30 16.76 7.88
N MET A 199 9.28 17.02 7.00
CA MET A 199 10.71 16.99 7.33
C MET A 199 11.08 17.94 8.49
N LYS A 200 10.52 19.17 8.51
CA LYS A 200 10.77 20.12 9.60
C LYS A 200 10.25 19.61 10.96
N ARG A 201 9.12 18.90 10.97
CA ARG A 201 8.54 18.34 12.21
C ARG A 201 9.30 17.14 12.76
N THR A 202 9.95 16.38 11.89
CA THR A 202 10.67 15.15 12.30
C THR A 202 12.13 15.42 12.69
N ASN A 203 12.72 16.55 12.28
CA ASN A 203 14.11 16.93 12.54
C ASN A 203 14.26 18.04 13.61
N GLY A 204 13.20 18.50 14.23
CA GLY A 204 13.15 19.44 15.36
C GLY A 204 12.68 18.75 16.62
#